data_005e6f687034d3862e7f44e4c58e6460
#
_entry.id   005e6f687034d3862e7f44e4c58e6460
#
_cell.length_a   1.000
_cell.length_b   1.000
_cell.length_c   1.000
_cell.angle_alpha   90.00
_cell.angle_beta   90.00
_cell.angle_gamma   90.00
#
_symmetry.space_group_name_H-M   'P 1'
#
loop_
_entity.id
_entity.type
_entity.pdbx_description
1 polymer ?
#
loop_
_entity_poly.entity_id
_entity_poly.type
_entity_poly.pdbx_seq_one_letter_code
_entity_poly.pdbx_strand_id
1 'polypeptide(L)'
;MIPQQTIESIKQVSIVSYLYSLGVTPVKLSGVRLVYFSPKNDERTASFFVHPKENTFHDFTNGERGDIIRLVRYLTNCTFIEAVGILQKFAPIEPVTTFSFIGQNPEPTPQESKFTITGVTPLKSKGLLKYVHDRCISTTVARKYLKEIHYRRGNKRTFAVGFENDKGGFEIRNPYWKSSTSPKFITTFPVSNSNTLNLFEGFFDFLSSCCFFGITEPRNTTVVLNSLSNLNHVLEGIKSYKQVNVYFDNDSAGLKAKASLQKRESKLFDGSKYYPNHNDFNSFLTDGRY
;
A
#
# COMPACT_ATOMS: atom_id res chain seq x y z
N MET A 1 11.29 31.60 16.41
CA MET A 1 11.33 30.70 15.23
C MET A 1 12.51 29.75 15.42
N ILE A 2 12.34 28.44 15.28
CA ILE A 2 13.45 27.48 15.45
C ILE A 2 14.31 27.52 14.19
N PRO A 3 15.65 27.67 14.29
CA PRO A 3 16.53 27.70 13.14
C PRO A 3 16.43 26.40 12.33
N GLN A 4 16.49 26.49 11.02
CA GLN A 4 16.44 25.33 10.11
C GLN A 4 17.54 24.30 10.42
N GLN A 5 18.72 24.78 10.73
CA GLN A 5 19.87 23.96 11.07
C GLN A 5 19.63 23.11 12.34
N THR A 6 18.91 23.64 13.31
CA THR A 6 18.47 22.91 14.51
C THR A 6 17.49 21.80 14.17
N ILE A 7 16.55 22.04 13.26
CA ILE A 7 15.57 21.03 12.83
C ILE A 7 16.29 19.88 12.11
N GLU A 8 17.25 20.18 11.24
CA GLU A 8 18.02 19.17 10.51
C GLU A 8 18.88 18.31 11.44
N SER A 9 19.53 18.94 12.44
CA SER A 9 20.28 18.21 13.46
C SER A 9 19.37 17.28 14.27
N ILE A 10 18.19 17.72 14.66
CA ILE A 10 17.23 16.92 15.43
C ILE A 10 16.72 15.73 14.61
N LYS A 11 16.53 15.86 13.32
CA LYS A 11 16.13 14.76 12.43
C LYS A 11 17.15 13.64 12.36
N GLN A 12 18.38 13.88 12.75
CA GLN A 12 19.42 12.83 12.84
C GLN A 12 19.33 12.00 14.13
N VAL A 13 18.52 12.41 15.12
CA VAL A 13 18.28 11.59 16.31
C VAL A 13 17.65 10.27 15.91
N SER A 14 18.30 9.17 16.29
CA SER A 14 17.88 7.83 15.91
C SER A 14 16.53 7.46 16.51
N ILE A 15 15.58 7.08 15.66
CA ILE A 15 14.28 6.52 16.07
C ILE A 15 14.47 5.27 16.91
N VAL A 16 15.43 4.42 16.57
CA VAL A 16 15.73 3.19 17.30
C VAL A 16 16.20 3.50 18.72
N SER A 17 17.13 4.46 18.86
CA SER A 17 17.64 4.90 20.18
C SER A 17 16.55 5.56 21.03
N TYR A 18 15.67 6.34 20.39
CA TYR A 18 14.56 6.99 21.07
C TYR A 18 13.54 5.96 21.59
N LEU A 19 13.11 4.99 20.76
CA LEU A 19 12.22 3.92 21.18
C LEU A 19 12.85 3.05 22.30
N TYR A 20 14.13 2.77 22.18
CA TYR A 20 14.85 2.02 23.22
C TYR A 20 14.84 2.75 24.57
N SER A 21 15.00 4.09 24.58
CA SER A 21 14.92 4.90 25.80
C SER A 21 13.54 4.88 26.46
N LEU A 22 12.50 4.57 25.68
CA LEU A 22 11.13 4.38 26.17
C LEU A 22 10.85 2.94 26.61
N GLY A 23 11.85 2.04 26.57
CA GLY A 23 11.69 0.62 26.86
C GLY A 23 11.04 -0.18 25.73
N VAL A 24 10.88 0.41 24.54
CA VAL A 24 10.27 -0.24 23.38
C VAL A 24 11.38 -0.90 22.54
N THR A 25 11.34 -2.23 22.49
CA THR A 25 12.34 -3.04 21.78
C THR A 25 11.72 -3.72 20.55
N PRO A 26 12.52 -3.96 19.49
CA PRO A 26 12.01 -4.65 18.31
C PRO A 26 11.75 -6.13 18.61
N VAL A 27 10.69 -6.68 18.04
CA VAL A 27 10.31 -8.09 18.20
C VAL A 27 10.83 -8.97 17.06
N LYS A 28 11.17 -8.37 15.91
CA LYS A 28 11.75 -9.07 14.76
C LYS A 28 12.34 -8.12 13.74
N LEU A 29 13.12 -8.66 12.81
CA LEU A 29 13.58 -7.99 11.60
C LEU A 29 12.71 -8.41 10.41
N SER A 30 12.34 -7.46 9.54
CA SER A 30 11.63 -7.70 8.28
C SER A 30 12.35 -6.95 7.15
N GLY A 31 13.20 -7.67 6.41
CA GLY A 31 14.14 -7.06 5.48
C GLY A 31 15.10 -6.14 6.23
N VAL A 32 15.15 -4.87 5.84
CA VAL A 32 15.99 -3.82 6.47
C VAL A 32 15.26 -3.08 7.60
N ARG A 33 14.03 -3.45 7.92
CA ARG A 33 13.19 -2.76 8.90
C ARG A 33 13.08 -3.53 10.19
N LEU A 34 13.23 -2.84 11.30
CA LEU A 34 12.90 -3.35 12.63
C LEU A 34 11.38 -3.28 12.84
N VAL A 35 10.79 -4.35 13.38
CA VAL A 35 9.36 -4.46 13.62
C VAL A 35 9.12 -4.48 15.12
N TYR A 36 8.20 -3.65 15.58
CA TYR A 36 7.81 -3.48 16.97
C TYR A 36 6.31 -3.72 17.11
N PHE A 37 5.84 -4.01 18.31
CA PHE A 37 4.45 -3.71 18.65
C PHE A 37 4.26 -2.20 18.64
N SER A 38 3.07 -1.75 18.20
CA SER A 38 2.77 -0.31 18.22
C SER A 38 2.89 0.25 19.65
N PRO A 39 3.72 1.26 19.88
CA PRO A 39 3.86 1.82 21.22
C PRO A 39 2.62 2.63 21.66
N LYS A 40 1.63 2.76 20.81
CA LYS A 40 0.40 3.54 21.06
C LYS A 40 -0.86 2.67 21.10
N ASN A 41 -0.82 1.49 20.52
CA ASN A 41 -1.99 0.62 20.40
C ASN A 41 -1.72 -0.73 21.08
N ASP A 42 -2.71 -1.25 21.77
CA ASP A 42 -2.67 -2.63 22.25
C ASP A 42 -3.00 -3.57 21.08
N GLU A 43 -2.01 -4.36 20.66
CA GLU A 43 -2.13 -5.22 19.48
C GLU A 43 -1.48 -6.58 19.69
N ARG A 44 -2.07 -7.62 19.06
CA ARG A 44 -1.54 -8.99 19.12
C ARG A 44 -0.53 -9.31 18.03
N THR A 45 -0.45 -8.47 17.00
CA THR A 45 0.46 -8.65 15.87
C THR A 45 1.26 -7.37 15.66
N ALA A 46 2.58 -7.46 15.76
CA ALA A 46 3.46 -6.31 15.60
C ALA A 46 3.29 -5.64 14.23
N SER A 47 2.93 -4.37 14.23
CA SER A 47 2.57 -3.58 13.06
C SER A 47 3.35 -2.26 12.92
N PHE A 48 4.22 -1.94 13.85
CA PHE A 48 5.02 -0.73 13.83
C PHE A 48 6.42 -1.02 13.26
N PHE A 49 6.77 -0.37 12.16
CA PHE A 49 7.99 -0.60 11.40
C PHE A 49 8.91 0.62 11.47
N VAL A 50 10.20 0.39 11.72
CA VAL A 50 11.23 1.42 11.66
C VAL A 50 12.26 1.05 10.61
N HIS A 51 12.62 2.00 9.74
CA HIS A 51 13.72 1.88 8.80
C HIS A 51 14.96 2.59 9.39
N PRO A 52 15.93 1.86 9.98
CA PRO A 52 17.03 2.48 10.74
C PRO A 52 17.90 3.40 9.88
N LYS A 53 18.20 3.00 8.63
CA LYS A 53 19.07 3.76 7.73
C LYS A 53 18.41 5.06 7.24
N GLU A 54 17.11 5.02 6.93
CA GLU A 54 16.34 6.19 6.49
C GLU A 54 15.82 7.01 7.66
N ASN A 55 15.95 6.50 8.88
CA ASN A 55 15.46 7.09 10.12
C ASN A 55 13.98 7.47 10.04
N THR A 56 13.15 6.54 9.54
CA THR A 56 11.71 6.72 9.37
C THR A 56 10.92 5.61 10.05
N PHE A 57 9.68 5.91 10.45
CA PHE A 57 8.75 4.91 10.99
C PHE A 57 7.46 4.83 10.18
N HIS A 58 6.75 3.71 10.33
CA HIS A 58 5.40 3.51 9.82
C HIS A 58 4.62 2.59 10.77
N ASP A 59 3.57 3.13 11.37
CA ASP A 59 2.58 2.36 12.13
C ASP A 59 1.43 1.97 11.20
N PHE A 60 1.34 0.68 10.87
CA PHE A 60 0.32 0.16 9.96
C PHE A 60 -1.06 0.01 10.61
N THR A 61 -1.18 0.19 11.93
CA THR A 61 -2.48 0.13 12.62
C THR A 61 -3.37 1.31 12.26
N ASN A 62 -2.76 2.49 12.10
CA ASN A 62 -3.48 3.74 11.84
C ASN A 62 -2.89 4.58 10.70
N GLY A 63 -1.88 4.04 9.97
CA GLY A 63 -1.24 4.70 8.84
C GLY A 63 -0.27 5.84 9.19
N GLU A 64 0.01 6.09 10.47
CA GLU A 64 0.98 7.12 10.88
C GLU A 64 2.39 6.77 10.45
N ARG A 65 3.10 7.76 9.90
CA ARG A 65 4.47 7.59 9.40
C ARG A 65 5.23 8.92 9.37
N GLY A 66 6.54 8.85 9.41
CA GLY A 66 7.38 10.04 9.30
C GLY A 66 8.77 9.88 9.90
N ASP A 67 9.38 11.03 10.20
CA ASP A 67 10.68 11.16 10.86
C ASP A 67 10.55 11.14 12.39
N ILE A 68 11.68 11.32 13.08
CA ILE A 68 11.73 11.29 14.54
C ILE A 68 10.85 12.40 15.18
N ILE A 69 10.74 13.57 14.58
CA ILE A 69 9.91 14.66 15.12
C ILE A 69 8.44 14.26 15.03
N ARG A 70 8.04 13.66 13.90
CA ARG A 70 6.67 13.15 13.74
C ARG A 70 6.39 12.02 14.73
N LEU A 71 7.37 11.14 14.97
CA LEU A 71 7.23 10.07 15.95
C LEU A 71 6.98 10.60 17.36
N VAL A 72 7.77 11.56 17.82
CA VAL A 72 7.59 12.15 19.15
C VAL A 72 6.21 12.77 19.27
N ARG A 73 5.78 13.55 18.28
CA ARG A 73 4.43 14.12 18.24
C ARG A 73 3.33 13.05 18.27
N TYR A 74 3.51 11.99 17.52
CA TYR A 74 2.58 10.88 17.47
C TYR A 74 2.44 10.19 18.83
N LEU A 75 3.56 9.90 19.50
CA LEU A 75 3.56 9.20 20.79
C LEU A 75 3.04 10.05 21.94
N THR A 76 3.38 11.35 21.96
CA THR A 76 3.11 12.22 23.10
C THR A 76 1.95 13.20 22.88
N ASN A 77 1.35 13.23 21.68
CA ASN A 77 0.31 14.18 21.26
C ASN A 77 0.72 15.66 21.43
N CYS A 78 2.01 15.96 21.34
CA CYS A 78 2.55 17.31 21.54
C CYS A 78 2.62 18.12 20.24
N THR A 79 2.85 19.43 20.37
CA THR A 79 3.09 20.33 19.24
C THR A 79 4.47 20.10 18.62
N PHE A 80 4.72 20.67 17.44
CA PHE A 80 6.03 20.61 16.81
C PHE A 80 7.15 21.22 17.68
N ILE A 81 6.88 22.35 18.33
CA ILE A 81 7.86 23.05 19.19
C ILE A 81 8.22 22.20 20.41
N GLU A 82 7.22 21.58 21.03
CA GLU A 82 7.43 20.69 22.16
C GLU A 82 8.21 19.44 21.78
N ALA A 83 7.91 18.82 20.64
CA ALA A 83 8.67 17.67 20.13
C ALA A 83 10.13 18.01 19.88
N VAL A 84 10.41 19.17 19.29
CA VAL A 84 11.77 19.68 19.11
C VAL A 84 12.46 19.87 20.47
N GLY A 85 11.78 20.46 21.46
CA GLY A 85 12.32 20.64 22.80
C GLY A 85 12.62 19.31 23.53
N ILE A 86 11.79 18.29 23.34
CA ILE A 86 12.02 16.95 23.88
C ILE A 86 13.28 16.35 23.26
N LEU A 87 13.41 16.43 21.94
CA LEU A 87 14.53 15.85 21.20
C LEU A 87 15.85 16.59 21.42
N GLN A 88 15.83 17.90 21.66
CA GLN A 88 17.02 18.67 22.05
C GLN A 88 17.60 18.23 23.40
N LYS A 89 16.75 17.79 24.31
CA LYS A 89 17.15 17.28 25.63
C LYS A 89 17.48 15.79 25.62
N PHE A 90 17.19 15.12 24.53
CA PHE A 90 17.45 13.70 24.39
C PHE A 90 18.96 13.45 24.20
N ALA A 91 19.61 12.93 25.25
CA ALA A 91 20.96 12.39 25.12
C ALA A 91 20.85 10.99 24.50
N PRO A 92 21.47 10.73 23.33
CA PRO A 92 21.43 9.40 22.76
C PRO A 92 22.07 8.41 23.72
N ILE A 93 21.30 7.45 24.21
CA ILE A 93 21.85 6.24 24.80
C ILE A 93 22.33 5.45 23.59
N GLU A 94 23.64 5.25 23.45
CA GLU A 94 24.15 4.36 22.41
C GLU A 94 23.47 3.00 22.62
N PRO A 95 22.68 2.52 21.66
CA PRO A 95 22.16 1.17 21.74
C PRO A 95 23.40 0.27 21.82
N VAL A 96 23.47 -0.57 22.85
CA VAL A 96 24.49 -1.61 22.91
C VAL A 96 24.41 -2.34 21.57
N THR A 97 25.42 -2.14 20.73
CA THR A 97 25.49 -2.63 19.35
C THR A 97 25.73 -4.14 19.28
N THR A 98 25.19 -4.86 20.25
CA THR A 98 25.23 -6.31 20.30
C THR A 98 23.83 -6.86 20.51
N PHE A 99 22.92 -6.63 19.58
CA PHE A 99 21.98 -7.68 19.25
C PHE A 99 22.76 -8.69 18.40
N SER A 100 23.65 -9.42 19.05
CA SER A 100 24.14 -10.69 18.53
C SER A 100 22.94 -11.62 18.52
N PHE A 101 22.26 -11.70 17.40
CA PHE A 101 21.57 -12.93 17.06
C PHE A 101 22.69 -13.98 16.94
N ILE A 102 22.92 -14.75 17.99
CA ILE A 102 23.83 -15.91 17.98
C ILE A 102 23.29 -16.86 16.92
N GLY A 103 23.96 -16.90 15.79
CA GLY A 103 23.67 -17.79 14.69
C GLY A 103 23.69 -17.07 13.35
N GLN A 104 24.88 -17.05 12.76
CA GLN A 104 25.20 -16.76 11.37
C GLN A 104 25.22 -15.28 10.97
N ASN A 105 26.43 -14.75 10.78
CA ASN A 105 26.69 -13.74 9.76
C ASN A 105 26.32 -14.33 8.41
N PRO A 106 25.31 -13.79 7.72
CA PRO A 106 25.32 -13.81 6.28
C PRO A 106 25.88 -12.45 5.85
N GLU A 107 26.85 -12.47 4.96
CA GLU A 107 27.15 -11.34 4.10
C GLU A 107 25.85 -10.69 3.62
N PRO A 108 25.79 -9.35 3.40
CA PRO A 108 24.58 -8.68 2.96
C PRO A 108 24.25 -9.07 1.51
N THR A 109 23.75 -10.28 1.35
CA THR A 109 22.94 -10.59 0.18
C THR A 109 21.55 -10.01 0.45
N PRO A 110 20.94 -9.29 -0.48
CA PRO A 110 19.55 -8.92 -0.38
C PRO A 110 18.73 -10.23 -0.46
N GLN A 111 18.53 -10.89 0.68
CA GLN A 111 17.48 -11.89 0.79
C GLN A 111 16.16 -11.15 0.88
N GLU A 112 15.68 -10.68 -0.26
CA GLU A 112 14.26 -10.79 -0.57
C GLU A 112 13.89 -12.22 -0.16
N SER A 113 12.96 -12.36 0.79
CA SER A 113 12.36 -13.67 1.07
C SER A 113 11.87 -14.17 -0.28
N LYS A 114 12.62 -15.11 -0.90
CA LYS A 114 12.40 -15.52 -2.29
C LYS A 114 10.95 -15.95 -2.45
N PHE A 115 10.13 -15.01 -2.83
CA PHE A 115 8.79 -15.25 -3.30
C PHE A 115 8.95 -15.80 -4.72
N THR A 116 8.60 -17.06 -4.90
CA THR A 116 8.70 -17.71 -6.19
C THR A 116 7.33 -18.22 -6.58
N ILE A 117 6.80 -17.73 -7.71
CA ILE A 117 5.60 -18.30 -8.32
C ILE A 117 5.94 -19.72 -8.78
N THR A 118 5.13 -20.67 -8.35
CA THR A 118 5.25 -22.09 -8.69
C THR A 118 4.18 -22.55 -9.66
N GLY A 119 3.14 -21.73 -9.87
CA GLY A 119 2.09 -21.99 -10.84
C GLY A 119 1.08 -20.85 -10.92
N VAL A 120 0.50 -20.70 -12.10
CA VAL A 120 -0.60 -19.78 -12.41
C VAL A 120 -1.70 -20.59 -13.07
N THR A 121 -2.88 -20.61 -12.47
CA THR A 121 -4.01 -21.42 -12.95
C THR A 121 -5.31 -20.61 -12.95
N PRO A 122 -6.34 -21.03 -13.66
CA PRO A 122 -7.67 -20.45 -13.53
C PRO A 122 -8.16 -20.52 -12.08
N LEU A 123 -8.86 -19.47 -11.62
CA LEU A 123 -9.36 -19.36 -10.25
C LEU A 123 -10.42 -20.44 -9.97
N LYS A 124 -10.08 -21.45 -9.17
CA LYS A 124 -10.93 -22.60 -8.81
C LYS A 124 -11.00 -22.87 -7.31
N SER A 125 -10.01 -22.42 -6.53
CA SER A 125 -9.94 -22.65 -5.09
C SER A 125 -11.17 -22.08 -4.38
N LYS A 126 -11.87 -22.96 -3.63
CA LYS A 126 -13.04 -22.56 -2.82
C LYS A 126 -12.68 -21.47 -1.80
N GLY A 127 -11.47 -21.54 -1.20
CA GLY A 127 -11.00 -20.53 -0.24
C GLY A 127 -10.77 -19.16 -0.86
N LEU A 128 -10.19 -19.12 -2.08
CA LEU A 128 -10.01 -17.84 -2.80
C LEU A 128 -11.34 -17.31 -3.36
N LEU A 129 -12.23 -18.19 -3.83
CA LEU A 129 -13.57 -17.79 -4.25
C LEU A 129 -14.37 -17.22 -3.07
N LYS A 130 -14.25 -17.82 -1.87
CA LYS A 130 -14.84 -17.26 -0.67
C LYS A 130 -14.23 -15.89 -0.34
N TYR A 131 -12.91 -15.75 -0.41
CA TYR A 131 -12.23 -14.47 -0.15
C TYR A 131 -12.73 -13.34 -1.05
N VAL A 132 -12.88 -13.59 -2.37
CA VAL A 132 -13.40 -12.56 -3.30
C VAL A 132 -14.89 -12.33 -3.12
N HIS A 133 -15.66 -13.35 -2.76
CA HIS A 133 -17.08 -13.22 -2.42
C HIS A 133 -17.28 -12.38 -1.14
N ASP A 134 -16.43 -12.57 -0.13
CA ASP A 134 -16.46 -11.77 1.11
C ASP A 134 -16.15 -10.28 0.82
N ARG A 135 -15.55 -9.97 -0.34
CA ARG A 135 -15.36 -8.63 -0.89
C ARG A 135 -16.47 -8.19 -1.85
N CYS A 136 -17.60 -8.88 -1.85
CA CYS A 136 -18.74 -8.64 -2.72
C CYS A 136 -18.43 -8.72 -4.23
N ILE A 137 -17.38 -9.42 -4.62
CA ILE A 137 -17.05 -9.65 -6.03
C ILE A 137 -17.72 -10.95 -6.48
N SER A 138 -18.54 -10.85 -7.54
CA SER A 138 -19.21 -12.03 -8.11
C SER A 138 -18.21 -13.03 -8.67
N THR A 139 -18.54 -14.32 -8.59
CA THR A 139 -17.70 -15.40 -9.12
C THR A 139 -17.41 -15.23 -10.60
N THR A 140 -18.37 -14.73 -11.37
CA THR A 140 -18.22 -14.48 -12.81
C THR A 140 -17.16 -13.43 -13.08
N VAL A 141 -17.22 -12.27 -12.42
CA VAL A 141 -16.22 -11.19 -12.52
C VAL A 141 -14.87 -11.70 -12.03
N ALA A 142 -14.82 -12.35 -10.86
CA ALA A 142 -13.59 -12.87 -10.31
C ALA A 142 -12.87 -13.84 -11.25
N ARG A 143 -13.57 -14.83 -11.81
CA ARG A 143 -12.97 -15.81 -12.73
C ARG A 143 -12.53 -15.22 -14.06
N LYS A 144 -13.14 -14.13 -14.49
CA LYS A 144 -12.75 -13.45 -15.72
C LYS A 144 -11.41 -12.73 -15.58
N TYR A 145 -11.19 -12.06 -14.46
CA TYR A 145 -10.07 -11.14 -14.28
C TYR A 145 -8.96 -11.66 -13.38
N LEU A 146 -9.25 -12.65 -12.54
CA LEU A 146 -8.29 -13.15 -11.57
C LEU A 146 -7.80 -14.55 -11.94
N LYS A 147 -6.53 -14.78 -11.64
CA LYS A 147 -5.88 -16.10 -11.68
C LYS A 147 -5.65 -16.59 -10.25
N GLU A 148 -5.47 -17.88 -10.10
CA GLU A 148 -4.97 -18.49 -8.88
C GLU A 148 -3.45 -18.60 -8.99
N ILE A 149 -2.75 -17.88 -8.12
CA ILE A 149 -1.28 -17.85 -8.08
C ILE A 149 -0.82 -18.78 -6.97
N HIS A 150 -0.14 -19.85 -7.35
CA HIS A 150 0.58 -20.72 -6.43
C HIS A 150 1.99 -20.20 -6.24
N TYR A 151 2.43 -20.04 -5.01
CA TYR A 151 3.76 -19.51 -4.74
C TYR A 151 4.40 -20.14 -3.49
N ARG A 152 5.71 -20.05 -3.42
CA ARG A 152 6.50 -20.44 -2.27
C ARG A 152 7.09 -19.20 -1.61
N ARG A 153 7.03 -19.18 -0.28
CA ARG A 153 7.71 -18.20 0.56
C ARG A 153 8.52 -18.95 1.60
N GLY A 154 9.84 -18.99 1.41
CA GLY A 154 10.68 -19.94 2.12
C GLY A 154 10.21 -21.37 1.84
N ASN A 155 9.99 -22.17 2.88
CA ASN A 155 9.52 -23.56 2.77
C ASN A 155 7.99 -23.70 2.71
N LYS A 156 7.23 -22.61 2.86
CA LYS A 156 5.77 -22.66 2.83
C LYS A 156 5.24 -22.48 1.41
N ARG A 157 4.42 -23.43 0.96
CA ARG A 157 3.60 -23.29 -0.25
C ARG A 157 2.27 -22.66 0.11
N THR A 158 1.82 -21.70 -0.68
CA THR A 158 0.55 -21.00 -0.45
C THR A 158 -0.01 -20.52 -1.80
N PHE A 159 -1.19 -19.96 -1.77
CA PHE A 159 -1.87 -19.47 -2.96
C PHE A 159 -2.61 -18.16 -2.67
N ALA A 160 -2.89 -17.41 -3.70
CA ALA A 160 -3.58 -16.12 -3.64
C ALA A 160 -4.30 -15.85 -4.96
N VAL A 161 -5.18 -14.86 -4.99
CA VAL A 161 -5.66 -14.30 -6.25
C VAL A 161 -4.58 -13.41 -6.85
N GLY A 162 -4.41 -13.48 -8.16
CA GLY A 162 -3.52 -12.62 -8.94
C GLY A 162 -4.28 -11.89 -10.02
N PHE A 163 -4.02 -10.59 -10.13
CA PHE A 163 -4.50 -9.73 -11.18
C PHE A 163 -3.32 -9.37 -12.09
N GLU A 164 -3.39 -9.78 -13.34
CA GLU A 164 -2.29 -9.68 -14.31
C GLU A 164 -2.20 -8.25 -14.88
N ASN A 165 -0.99 -7.75 -15.03
CA ASN A 165 -0.72 -6.47 -15.68
C ASN A 165 -0.27 -6.65 -17.12
N ASP A 166 -0.21 -5.54 -17.90
CA ASP A 166 0.11 -5.56 -19.33
C ASP A 166 1.51 -6.08 -19.66
N LYS A 167 2.37 -6.30 -18.66
CA LYS A 167 3.73 -6.86 -18.81
C LYS A 167 3.90 -8.25 -18.21
N GLY A 168 2.79 -8.91 -17.85
CA GLY A 168 2.82 -10.27 -17.30
C GLY A 168 3.21 -10.36 -15.83
N GLY A 169 3.31 -9.22 -15.13
CA GLY A 169 3.41 -9.19 -13.67
C GLY A 169 2.03 -9.30 -13.02
N PHE A 170 1.99 -9.60 -11.72
CA PHE A 170 0.75 -9.80 -10.98
C PHE A 170 0.68 -8.92 -9.74
N GLU A 171 -0.49 -8.33 -9.50
CA GLU A 171 -0.91 -7.90 -8.17
C GLU A 171 -1.51 -9.10 -7.44
N ILE A 172 -0.99 -9.41 -6.26
CA ILE A 172 -1.30 -10.65 -5.54
C ILE A 172 -1.96 -10.33 -4.21
N ARG A 173 -3.09 -10.97 -3.93
CA ARG A 173 -3.87 -10.77 -2.71
C ARG A 173 -4.42 -12.08 -2.16
N ASN A 174 -4.38 -12.20 -0.85
CA ASN A 174 -5.20 -13.14 -0.08
C ASN A 174 -5.63 -12.47 1.24
N PRO A 175 -6.42 -13.12 2.13
CA PRO A 175 -6.89 -12.50 3.35
C PRO A 175 -5.78 -11.96 4.28
N TYR A 176 -4.55 -12.51 4.17
CA TYR A 176 -3.47 -12.26 5.12
C TYR A 176 -2.30 -11.47 4.54
N TRP A 177 -2.29 -11.29 3.21
CA TRP A 177 -1.10 -10.75 2.56
C TRP A 177 -1.38 -10.11 1.21
N LYS A 178 -0.67 -9.03 0.94
CA LYS A 178 -0.63 -8.34 -0.36
C LYS A 178 0.80 -8.26 -0.86
N SER A 179 0.99 -8.47 -2.15
CA SER A 179 2.27 -8.31 -2.84
C SER A 179 2.07 -8.05 -4.32
N SER A 180 3.15 -7.85 -5.03
CA SER A 180 3.18 -7.79 -6.49
C SER A 180 4.44 -8.45 -7.01
N THR A 181 4.39 -8.93 -8.25
CA THR A 181 5.58 -9.43 -8.95
C THR A 181 6.16 -8.35 -9.86
N SER A 182 7.40 -8.54 -10.27
CA SER A 182 7.98 -7.77 -11.37
C SER A 182 7.59 -8.39 -12.71
N PRO A 183 7.43 -7.56 -13.76
CA PRO A 183 7.45 -6.10 -13.71
C PRO A 183 6.14 -5.54 -13.11
N LYS A 184 6.24 -4.45 -12.32
CA LYS A 184 5.05 -3.69 -11.88
C LYS A 184 4.62 -2.78 -13.00
N PHE A 185 3.34 -2.86 -13.37
CA PHE A 185 2.81 -2.06 -14.47
C PHE A 185 1.29 -1.89 -14.33
N ILE A 186 0.71 -1.07 -15.22
CA ILE A 186 -0.73 -0.90 -15.35
C ILE A 186 -1.38 -2.14 -15.98
N THR A 187 -2.70 -2.26 -15.82
CA THR A 187 -3.54 -3.22 -16.57
C THR A 187 -4.53 -2.44 -17.40
N THR A 188 -4.55 -2.69 -18.71
CA THR A 188 -5.39 -1.97 -19.66
C THR A 188 -6.45 -2.88 -20.27
N PHE A 189 -7.68 -2.42 -20.28
CA PHE A 189 -8.80 -3.01 -21.00
C PHE A 189 -9.25 -2.05 -22.09
N PRO A 190 -8.72 -2.18 -23.32
CA PRO A 190 -9.02 -1.28 -24.41
C PRO A 190 -10.43 -1.56 -24.96
N VAL A 191 -11.14 -0.47 -25.30
CA VAL A 191 -12.42 -0.52 -26.01
C VAL A 191 -12.29 0.32 -27.28
N SER A 192 -12.55 -0.28 -28.44
CA SER A 192 -12.45 0.43 -29.73
C SER A 192 -13.37 1.64 -29.76
N ASN A 193 -12.85 2.76 -30.29
CA ASN A 193 -13.58 4.02 -30.42
C ASN A 193 -14.11 4.60 -29.11
N SER A 194 -13.56 4.21 -27.96
CA SER A 194 -13.95 4.78 -26.68
C SER A 194 -13.49 6.24 -26.57
N ASN A 195 -14.42 7.15 -26.35
CA ASN A 195 -14.16 8.55 -26.05
C ASN A 195 -13.93 8.79 -24.54
N THR A 196 -14.11 7.74 -23.71
CA THR A 196 -14.02 7.80 -22.26
C THR A 196 -12.94 6.86 -21.76
N LEU A 197 -12.11 7.36 -20.84
CA LEU A 197 -11.14 6.58 -20.10
C LEU A 197 -11.57 6.46 -18.65
N ASN A 198 -11.63 5.25 -18.12
CA ASN A 198 -11.78 5.00 -16.69
C ASN A 198 -10.42 4.68 -16.08
N LEU A 199 -10.07 5.35 -14.98
CA LEU A 199 -8.84 5.12 -14.23
C LEU A 199 -9.18 4.62 -12.83
N PHE A 200 -8.72 3.43 -12.48
CA PHE A 200 -8.82 2.86 -11.14
C PHE A 200 -7.45 2.83 -10.48
N GLU A 201 -7.40 3.08 -9.17
CA GLU A 201 -6.16 2.95 -8.41
C GLU A 201 -5.78 1.48 -8.22
N GLY A 202 -6.73 0.67 -7.73
CA GLY A 202 -6.54 -0.74 -7.44
C GLY A 202 -7.48 -1.66 -8.21
N PHE A 203 -7.10 -2.93 -8.35
CA PHE A 203 -7.90 -3.88 -9.12
C PHE A 203 -9.20 -4.30 -8.39
N PHE A 204 -9.22 -4.29 -7.04
CA PHE A 204 -10.47 -4.58 -6.35
C PHE A 204 -11.52 -3.50 -6.57
N ASP A 205 -11.12 -2.24 -6.72
CA ASP A 205 -12.05 -1.15 -7.03
C ASP A 205 -12.62 -1.28 -8.43
N PHE A 206 -11.78 -1.68 -9.39
CA PHE A 206 -12.25 -2.04 -10.74
C PHE A 206 -13.24 -3.20 -10.71
N LEU A 207 -12.94 -4.29 -9.99
CA LEU A 207 -13.84 -5.43 -9.89
C LEU A 207 -15.15 -5.07 -9.16
N SER A 208 -15.06 -4.22 -8.14
CA SER A 208 -16.21 -3.69 -7.41
C SER A 208 -17.10 -2.87 -8.31
N SER A 209 -16.53 -2.01 -9.15
CA SER A 209 -17.30 -1.24 -10.12
C SER A 209 -18.02 -2.14 -11.11
N CYS A 210 -17.38 -3.22 -11.58
CA CYS A 210 -18.03 -4.20 -12.44
C CYS A 210 -19.27 -4.82 -11.77
N CYS A 211 -19.14 -5.21 -10.50
CA CYS A 211 -20.23 -5.79 -9.73
C CYS A 211 -21.35 -4.78 -9.46
N PHE A 212 -20.98 -3.55 -9.06
CA PHE A 212 -21.92 -2.48 -8.76
C PHE A 212 -22.75 -2.07 -9.99
N PHE A 213 -22.12 -1.95 -11.16
CA PHE A 213 -22.81 -1.60 -12.40
C PHE A 213 -23.41 -2.81 -13.14
N GLY A 214 -23.32 -4.01 -12.59
CA GLY A 214 -23.88 -5.23 -13.19
C GLY A 214 -23.24 -5.59 -14.54
N ILE A 215 -21.97 -5.29 -14.74
CA ILE A 215 -21.23 -5.54 -15.99
C ILE A 215 -20.12 -6.55 -15.78
N THR A 216 -19.85 -7.35 -16.81
CA THR A 216 -18.71 -8.28 -16.82
C THR A 216 -17.52 -7.77 -17.64
N GLU A 217 -17.74 -6.75 -18.45
CA GLU A 217 -16.73 -6.09 -19.28
C GLU A 217 -16.90 -4.58 -19.24
N PRO A 218 -15.81 -3.81 -19.19
CA PRO A 218 -15.87 -2.37 -19.32
C PRO A 218 -16.47 -1.95 -20.65
N ARG A 219 -17.37 -0.95 -20.63
CA ARG A 219 -17.94 -0.34 -21.85
C ARG A 219 -17.05 0.75 -22.43
N ASN A 220 -16.08 1.22 -21.68
CA ASN A 220 -15.12 2.24 -22.07
C ASN A 220 -13.71 1.73 -21.78
N THR A 221 -12.72 2.28 -22.47
CA THR A 221 -11.32 1.95 -22.18
C THR A 221 -11.07 2.18 -20.69
N THR A 222 -10.53 1.15 -20.04
CA THR A 222 -10.31 1.16 -18.58
C THR A 222 -8.87 0.80 -18.28
N VAL A 223 -8.25 1.57 -17.41
CA VAL A 223 -6.90 1.31 -16.91
C VAL A 223 -6.94 1.18 -15.40
N VAL A 224 -6.37 0.10 -14.90
CA VAL A 224 -6.09 -0.10 -13.48
C VAL A 224 -4.61 0.20 -13.26
N LEU A 225 -4.33 1.21 -12.44
CA LEU A 225 -2.96 1.67 -12.18
C LEU A 225 -2.15 0.64 -11.39
N ASN A 226 -2.81 -0.20 -10.57
CA ASN A 226 -2.20 -1.12 -9.61
C ASN A 226 -1.35 -0.42 -8.53
N SER A 227 -0.99 0.82 -8.76
CA SER A 227 -0.35 1.75 -7.81
C SER A 227 -0.36 3.15 -8.43
N LEU A 228 -0.53 4.19 -7.62
CA LEU A 228 -0.42 5.58 -8.08
C LEU A 228 0.95 5.92 -8.67
N SER A 229 2.02 5.19 -8.32
CA SER A 229 3.34 5.35 -8.93
C SER A 229 3.34 5.08 -10.44
N ASN A 230 2.37 4.33 -10.94
CA ASN A 230 2.21 4.02 -12.36
C ASN A 230 1.40 5.07 -13.14
N LEU A 231 0.90 6.13 -12.48
CA LEU A 231 0.08 7.16 -13.11
C LEU A 231 0.78 7.81 -14.32
N ASN A 232 2.11 7.96 -14.27
CA ASN A 232 2.87 8.56 -15.36
C ASN A 232 2.75 7.79 -16.68
N HIS A 233 2.47 6.48 -16.64
CA HIS A 233 2.31 5.67 -17.87
C HIS A 233 1.03 5.99 -18.66
N VAL A 234 0.08 6.70 -18.08
CA VAL A 234 -1.17 7.05 -18.74
C VAL A 234 -1.33 8.52 -19.06
N LEU A 235 -0.46 9.41 -18.52
CA LEU A 235 -0.62 10.87 -18.63
C LEU A 235 -0.69 11.39 -20.07
N GLU A 236 0.11 10.85 -20.97
CA GLU A 236 0.09 11.28 -22.37
C GLU A 236 -1.17 10.77 -23.10
N GLY A 237 -1.55 9.51 -22.84
CA GLY A 237 -2.73 8.89 -23.43
C GLY A 237 -4.06 9.51 -23.00
N ILE A 238 -4.12 10.11 -21.81
CA ILE A 238 -5.32 10.79 -21.29
C ILE A 238 -5.84 11.87 -22.26
N LYS A 239 -4.96 12.57 -22.92
CA LYS A 239 -5.29 13.68 -23.83
C LYS A 239 -6.17 13.27 -25.01
N SER A 240 -6.10 12.02 -25.43
CA SER A 240 -6.88 11.49 -26.54
C SER A 240 -8.36 11.23 -26.23
N TYR A 241 -8.74 11.20 -24.93
CA TYR A 241 -10.10 10.95 -24.52
C TYR A 241 -10.90 12.24 -24.29
N LYS A 242 -12.18 12.23 -24.57
CA LYS A 242 -13.11 13.36 -24.31
C LYS A 242 -13.52 13.45 -22.83
N GLN A 243 -13.52 12.33 -22.13
CA GLN A 243 -13.91 12.19 -20.73
C GLN A 243 -12.90 11.27 -20.00
N VAL A 244 -12.52 11.64 -18.80
CA VAL A 244 -11.69 10.81 -17.90
C VAL A 244 -12.40 10.64 -16.57
N ASN A 245 -12.77 9.42 -16.24
CA ASN A 245 -13.38 9.10 -14.96
C ASN A 245 -12.30 8.52 -14.02
N VAL A 246 -12.16 9.07 -12.85
CA VAL A 246 -11.09 8.70 -11.89
C VAL A 246 -11.72 8.10 -10.64
N TYR A 247 -11.35 6.86 -10.32
CA TYR A 247 -11.79 6.09 -9.17
C TYR A 247 -10.59 5.80 -8.27
N PHE A 248 -10.07 6.85 -7.62
CA PHE A 248 -8.94 6.75 -6.69
C PHE A 248 -9.44 6.72 -5.25
N ASP A 249 -8.62 6.19 -4.38
CA ASP A 249 -8.90 6.13 -2.95
C ASP A 249 -9.13 7.54 -2.37
N ASN A 250 -9.95 7.63 -1.34
CA ASN A 250 -10.19 8.88 -0.61
C ASN A 250 -9.13 9.16 0.46
N ASP A 251 -7.98 8.47 0.37
CA ASP A 251 -6.83 8.75 1.23
C ASP A 251 -6.02 9.97 0.74
N SER A 252 -5.00 10.36 1.51
CA SER A 252 -4.18 11.53 1.19
C SER A 252 -3.40 11.40 -0.13
N ALA A 253 -3.07 10.17 -0.56
CA ALA A 253 -2.33 9.92 -1.79
C ALA A 253 -3.26 9.99 -3.01
N GLY A 254 -4.41 9.34 -2.94
CA GLY A 254 -5.44 9.37 -3.99
C GLY A 254 -5.98 10.78 -4.21
N LEU A 255 -6.25 11.54 -3.14
CA LEU A 255 -6.68 12.95 -3.23
C LEU A 255 -5.63 13.84 -3.90
N LYS A 256 -4.33 13.68 -3.57
CA LYS A 256 -3.24 14.43 -4.22
C LYS A 256 -3.10 14.08 -5.70
N ALA A 257 -3.18 12.78 -6.04
CA ALA A 257 -3.11 12.32 -7.42
C ALA A 257 -4.29 12.88 -8.25
N LYS A 258 -5.49 12.84 -7.70
CA LYS A 258 -6.71 13.41 -8.28
C LYS A 258 -6.58 14.91 -8.53
N ALA A 259 -6.16 15.67 -7.52
CA ALA A 259 -5.93 17.12 -7.64
C ALA A 259 -4.86 17.47 -8.69
N SER A 260 -3.81 16.64 -8.81
CA SER A 260 -2.78 16.82 -9.85
C SER A 260 -3.34 16.60 -11.25
N LEU A 261 -4.19 15.60 -11.44
CA LEU A 261 -4.88 15.36 -12.71
C LEU A 261 -5.85 16.48 -13.06
N GLN A 262 -6.64 16.98 -12.10
CA GLN A 262 -7.61 18.06 -12.30
C GLN A 262 -6.98 19.36 -12.79
N LYS A 263 -5.75 19.66 -12.34
CA LYS A 263 -4.99 20.82 -12.82
C LYS A 263 -4.56 20.71 -14.28
N ARG A 264 -4.46 19.49 -14.80
CA ARG A 264 -3.97 19.20 -16.17
C ARG A 264 -5.11 18.95 -17.15
N GLU A 265 -6.23 18.43 -16.65
CA GLU A 265 -7.34 17.92 -17.48
C GLU A 265 -8.69 18.46 -16.99
N SER A 266 -9.28 19.39 -17.74
CA SER A 266 -10.58 20.00 -17.42
C SER A 266 -11.78 19.03 -17.57
N LYS A 267 -11.58 17.91 -18.27
CA LYS A 267 -12.60 16.89 -18.60
C LYS A 267 -12.65 15.72 -17.63
N LEU A 268 -12.21 15.94 -16.38
CA LEU A 268 -12.12 14.90 -15.37
C LEU A 268 -13.45 14.80 -14.59
N PHE A 269 -13.98 13.59 -14.49
CA PHE A 269 -15.07 13.24 -13.58
C PHE A 269 -14.51 12.50 -12.38
N ASP A 270 -14.82 12.98 -11.19
CA ASP A 270 -14.44 12.33 -9.94
C ASP A 270 -15.43 11.21 -9.60
N GLY A 271 -15.02 9.96 -9.87
CA GLY A 271 -15.80 8.76 -9.60
C GLY A 271 -15.89 8.41 -8.12
N SER A 272 -15.03 9.00 -7.25
CA SER A 272 -15.14 8.79 -5.79
C SER A 272 -16.45 9.32 -5.19
N LYS A 273 -17.21 10.09 -5.96
CA LYS A 273 -18.58 10.51 -5.61
C LYS A 273 -19.55 9.33 -5.42
N TYR A 274 -19.24 8.15 -5.95
CA TYR A 274 -20.01 6.93 -5.69
C TYR A 274 -19.76 6.37 -4.28
N TYR A 275 -18.60 6.68 -3.66
CA TYR A 275 -18.22 6.20 -2.34
C TYR A 275 -17.69 7.32 -1.41
N PRO A 276 -18.46 8.41 -1.21
CA PRO A 276 -17.97 9.62 -0.53
C PRO A 276 -17.60 9.39 0.93
N ASN A 277 -18.21 8.40 1.58
CA ASN A 277 -18.01 8.08 3.00
C ASN A 277 -17.10 6.86 3.21
N HIS A 278 -16.49 6.33 2.15
CA HIS A 278 -15.63 5.15 2.18
C HIS A 278 -14.26 5.48 1.58
N ASN A 279 -13.24 4.75 2.01
CA ASN A 279 -11.89 4.98 1.50
C ASN A 279 -11.77 4.64 0.02
N ASP A 280 -12.39 3.56 -0.41
CA ASP A 280 -12.29 3.03 -1.76
C ASP A 280 -13.63 2.41 -2.23
N PHE A 281 -13.71 2.06 -3.51
CA PHE A 281 -14.93 1.48 -4.08
C PHE A 281 -15.25 0.11 -3.49
N ASN A 282 -14.23 -0.70 -3.16
CA ASN A 282 -14.47 -2.02 -2.58
C ASN A 282 -15.01 -1.92 -1.16
N SER A 283 -14.51 -1.01 -0.33
CA SER A 283 -15.04 -0.79 1.02
C SER A 283 -16.51 -0.33 0.99
N PHE A 284 -16.86 0.54 0.04
CA PHE A 284 -18.25 0.94 -0.19
C PHE A 284 -19.14 -0.27 -0.56
N LEU A 285 -18.69 -1.09 -1.51
CA LEU A 285 -19.46 -2.26 -1.94
C LEU A 285 -19.65 -3.29 -0.81
N THR A 286 -18.65 -3.47 0.03
CA THR A 286 -18.70 -4.43 1.15
C THR A 286 -19.55 -3.95 2.33
N ASP A 287 -19.60 -2.64 2.57
CA ASP A 287 -20.42 -2.05 3.64
C ASP A 287 -21.90 -2.04 3.26
N GLY A 288 -22.21 -1.74 2.00
CA GLY A 288 -23.58 -1.69 1.49
C GLY A 288 -24.28 -3.04 1.38
N ARG A 289 -23.55 -4.17 1.40
CA ARG A 289 -24.04 -5.56 1.22
C ARG A 289 -25.25 -5.66 0.30
N TYR A 290 -25.04 -5.22 -0.96
CA TYR A 290 -26.03 -5.30 -2.04
C TYR A 290 -26.12 -6.73 -2.59
#